data_e698e74c5a42a39af308cb6797775f9f
#
_entry.id   e698e74c5a42a39af308cb6797775f9f
#
_cell.length_a   1.000
_cell.length_b   1.000
_cell.length_c   1.000
_cell.angle_alpha   90.00
_cell.angle_beta   90.00
_cell.angle_gamma   90.00
#
_symmetry.space_group_name_H-M   'P 1'
#
loop_
_entity.id
_entity.type
_entity.pdbx_description
1 polymer ?
#
loop_
_entity_poly.entity_id
_entity_poly.type
_entity_poly.pdbx_seq_one_letter_code
_entity_poly.pdbx_strand_id
1 'polypeptide(L)'
;MTGVQTCALPICGAVWSVLDLVGGPTTVQLAFDSISKGGKLVIVGLYGGQITVPLPFIPQRAITIQGSYTGSLREMEELLALVRQGKVPRIPMGTRPLDDAPAALVELKAGKVIGRTVLTPKF
;
A
#
# COMPACT_ATOMS: atom_id res chain seq x y z
N MET A 1 8.70 10.93 2.83
CA MET A 1 9.35 9.69 2.33
C MET A 1 8.26 8.67 2.13
N THR A 2 7.85 8.50 0.91
CA THR A 2 6.84 7.51 0.50
C THR A 2 7.49 6.15 0.59
N GLY A 3 7.04 5.35 1.56
CA GLY A 3 7.47 3.97 1.70
C GLY A 3 6.91 3.10 0.59
N VAL A 4 7.55 3.14 -0.57
CA VAL A 4 7.35 2.10 -1.58
C VAL A 4 8.13 0.88 -1.10
N GLN A 5 7.46 -0.03 -0.42
CA GLN A 5 8.00 -1.38 -0.23
C GLN A 5 7.84 -2.13 -1.55
N THR A 6 8.71 -1.84 -2.50
CA THR A 6 8.94 -2.73 -3.62
C THR A 6 9.84 -3.85 -3.14
N CYS A 7 9.31 -5.02 -2.84
CA CYS A 7 10.07 -6.25 -2.88
C CYS A 7 10.41 -6.55 -4.34
N ALA A 8 11.33 -5.79 -4.90
CA ALA A 8 11.91 -6.03 -6.21
C ALA A 8 13.40 -6.21 -6.04
N LEU A 9 13.86 -7.44 -6.06
CA LEU A 9 15.24 -7.73 -6.41
C LEU A 9 15.37 -7.50 -7.92
N PRO A 10 16.21 -6.56 -8.39
CA PRO A 10 16.42 -6.35 -9.81
C PRO A 10 17.33 -7.45 -10.34
N ILE A 11 16.75 -8.57 -10.70
CA ILE A 11 17.44 -9.53 -11.56
C ILE A 11 16.80 -9.40 -12.94
N CYS A 12 17.51 -8.71 -13.84
CA CYS A 12 17.13 -8.50 -15.24
C CYS A 12 15.84 -7.70 -15.52
N GLY A 13 15.63 -6.60 -14.80
CA GLY A 13 14.77 -5.49 -15.27
C GLY A 13 13.25 -5.72 -15.30
N ALA A 14 12.73 -6.85 -14.80
CA ALA A 14 11.29 -7.07 -14.81
C ALA A 14 10.83 -7.97 -13.66
N VAL A 15 9.72 -7.60 -13.01
CA VAL A 15 9.11 -8.34 -11.91
C VAL A 15 7.82 -9.01 -12.35
N TRP A 16 7.54 -10.21 -11.82
CA TRP A 16 6.32 -10.97 -12.15
C TRP A 16 5.06 -10.40 -11.50
N SER A 17 5.21 -9.85 -10.30
CA SER A 17 4.06 -9.33 -9.56
C SER A 17 4.46 -8.07 -8.81
N VAL A 18 3.58 -7.07 -8.86
CA VAL A 18 3.69 -5.84 -8.09
C VAL A 18 2.42 -5.67 -7.26
N LEU A 19 2.60 -5.40 -5.98
CA LEU A 19 1.53 -5.02 -5.06
C LEU A 19 1.70 -3.54 -4.72
N ASP A 20 0.80 -2.69 -5.22
CA ASP A 20 0.81 -1.25 -4.95
C ASP A 20 -0.12 -0.93 -3.79
N LEU A 21 0.47 -0.63 -2.63
CA LEU A 21 -0.24 -0.25 -1.40
C LEU A 21 -0.52 1.25 -1.31
N VAL A 22 -0.06 2.05 -2.27
CA VAL A 22 -0.25 3.51 -2.31
C VAL A 22 -1.43 3.86 -3.21
N GLY A 23 -1.49 3.32 -4.42
CA GLY A 23 -2.54 3.59 -5.40
C GLY A 23 -2.47 5.02 -5.96
N GLY A 24 -1.26 5.51 -6.19
CA GLY A 24 -1.01 6.84 -6.76
C GLY A 24 -0.41 6.76 -8.17
N PRO A 25 -0.50 7.86 -8.97
CA PRO A 25 -0.04 7.84 -10.36
C PRO A 25 1.43 7.41 -10.50
N THR A 26 2.31 7.93 -9.64
CA THR A 26 3.74 7.64 -9.69
C THR A 26 4.05 6.17 -9.38
N THR A 27 3.40 5.60 -8.35
CA THR A 27 3.64 4.21 -7.94
C THR A 27 3.05 3.22 -8.91
N VAL A 28 1.85 3.48 -9.41
CA VAL A 28 1.19 2.63 -10.42
C VAL A 28 1.94 2.69 -11.74
N GLN A 29 2.43 3.87 -12.17
CA GLN A 29 3.24 3.99 -13.39
C GLN A 29 4.56 3.21 -13.26
N LEU A 30 5.27 3.37 -12.14
CA LEU A 30 6.49 2.62 -11.86
C LEU A 30 6.24 1.11 -11.89
N ALA A 31 5.14 0.65 -11.28
CA ALA A 31 4.73 -0.74 -11.29
C ALA A 31 4.49 -1.26 -12.71
N PHE A 32 3.75 -0.47 -13.51
CA PHE A 32 3.43 -0.80 -14.89
C PHE A 32 4.68 -0.92 -15.77
N ASP A 33 5.65 -0.02 -15.58
CA ASP A 33 6.90 -0.02 -16.34
C ASP A 33 7.82 -1.18 -15.94
N SER A 34 7.75 -1.61 -14.68
CA SER A 34 8.61 -2.65 -14.11
C SER A 34 8.10 -4.08 -14.33
N ILE A 35 6.81 -4.25 -14.63
CA ILE A 35 6.18 -5.58 -14.69
C ILE A 35 6.61 -6.35 -15.95
N SER A 36 6.89 -7.64 -15.79
CA SER A 36 7.25 -8.55 -16.89
C SER A 36 6.05 -8.87 -17.79
N LYS A 37 6.34 -9.38 -18.98
CA LYS A 37 5.33 -10.02 -19.82
C LYS A 37 4.68 -11.19 -19.06
N GLY A 38 3.34 -11.24 -19.07
CA GLY A 38 2.56 -12.20 -18.30
C GLY A 38 2.40 -11.86 -16.83
N GLY A 39 2.97 -10.74 -16.37
CA GLY A 39 2.96 -10.36 -14.96
C GLY A 39 1.63 -9.79 -14.46
N LYS A 40 1.53 -9.58 -13.15
CA LYS A 40 0.32 -9.14 -12.45
C LYS A 40 0.59 -7.90 -11.61
N LEU A 41 -0.20 -6.84 -11.82
CA LEU A 41 -0.25 -5.66 -10.99
C LEU A 41 -1.51 -5.70 -10.12
N VAL A 42 -1.36 -5.66 -8.81
CA VAL A 42 -2.46 -5.56 -7.85
C VAL A 42 -2.41 -4.19 -7.17
N ILE A 43 -3.48 -3.41 -7.35
CA ILE A 43 -3.62 -2.07 -6.76
C ILE A 43 -4.53 -2.19 -5.54
N VAL A 44 -3.99 -1.84 -4.36
CA VAL A 44 -4.68 -1.88 -3.07
C VAL A 44 -4.88 -0.46 -2.52
N GLY A 45 -3.89 0.41 -2.74
CA GLY A 45 -3.90 1.78 -2.23
C GLY A 45 -4.96 2.65 -2.89
N LEU A 46 -5.44 3.64 -2.15
CA LEU A 46 -6.52 4.56 -2.57
C LEU A 46 -6.06 6.03 -2.52
N TYR A 47 -4.77 6.29 -2.77
CA TYR A 47 -4.26 7.67 -2.77
C TYR A 47 -5.00 8.55 -3.79
N GLY A 48 -5.34 7.97 -4.94
CA GLY A 48 -6.10 8.65 -5.99
C GLY A 48 -5.24 9.16 -7.14
N GLY A 49 -5.89 9.79 -8.11
CA GLY A 49 -5.26 10.26 -9.34
C GLY A 49 -5.62 9.41 -10.55
N GLN A 50 -4.88 9.62 -11.63
CA GLN A 50 -5.12 8.94 -12.92
C GLN A 50 -3.79 8.55 -13.56
N ILE A 51 -3.80 7.46 -14.32
CA ILE A 51 -2.70 7.07 -15.20
C ILE A 51 -3.24 6.89 -16.63
N THR A 52 -2.41 7.15 -17.62
CA THR A 52 -2.71 6.87 -19.02
C THR A 52 -1.86 5.69 -19.45
N VAL A 53 -2.51 4.63 -19.89
CA VAL A 53 -1.86 3.41 -20.38
C VAL A 53 -2.24 3.19 -21.84
N PRO A 54 -1.26 3.08 -22.76
CA PRO A 54 -1.54 2.71 -24.12
C PRO A 54 -2.19 1.32 -24.20
N LEU A 55 -3.40 1.24 -24.74
CA LEU A 55 -4.15 -0.02 -24.81
C LEU A 55 -3.37 -1.20 -25.42
N PRO A 56 -2.58 -1.03 -26.51
CA PRO A 56 -1.82 -2.13 -27.08
C PRO A 56 -0.83 -2.80 -26.12
N PHE A 57 -0.34 -2.08 -25.10
CA PHE A 57 0.60 -2.64 -24.11
C PHE A 57 0.01 -3.79 -23.30
N ILE A 58 -1.29 -3.73 -23.00
CA ILE A 58 -1.96 -4.74 -22.18
C ILE A 58 -1.93 -6.11 -22.88
N PRO A 59 -2.46 -6.27 -24.11
CA PRO A 59 -2.41 -7.56 -24.80
C PRO A 59 -1.02 -7.96 -25.26
N GLN A 60 -0.16 -7.02 -25.72
CA GLN A 60 1.20 -7.34 -26.16
C GLN A 60 2.06 -7.90 -25.04
N ARG A 61 1.88 -7.40 -23.83
CA ARG A 61 2.60 -7.86 -22.63
C ARG A 61 1.82 -8.92 -21.85
N ALA A 62 0.59 -9.24 -22.24
CA ALA A 62 -0.29 -10.20 -21.56
C ALA A 62 -0.37 -9.96 -20.04
N ILE A 63 -0.37 -8.69 -19.60
CA ILE A 63 -0.39 -8.33 -18.19
C ILE A 63 -1.80 -8.35 -17.62
N THR A 64 -1.88 -8.63 -16.32
CA THR A 64 -3.11 -8.54 -15.54
C THR A 64 -3.04 -7.32 -14.61
N ILE A 65 -4.07 -6.48 -14.64
CA ILE A 65 -4.27 -5.40 -13.66
C ILE A 65 -5.49 -5.76 -12.83
N GLN A 66 -5.32 -5.80 -11.51
CA GLN A 66 -6.37 -6.20 -10.58
C GLN A 66 -6.46 -5.21 -9.43
N GLY A 67 -7.67 -4.81 -9.07
CA GLY A 67 -7.94 -4.11 -7.82
C GLY A 67 -8.09 -5.10 -6.67
N SER A 68 -7.72 -4.67 -5.45
CA SER A 68 -8.01 -5.37 -4.21
C SER A 68 -8.46 -4.35 -3.18
N TYR A 69 -9.64 -4.54 -2.60
CA TYR A 69 -10.24 -3.60 -1.66
C TYR A 69 -10.76 -4.35 -0.43
N THR A 70 -10.27 -3.92 0.73
CA THR A 70 -10.63 -4.50 2.02
C THR A 70 -10.46 -6.05 2.06
N GLY A 71 -11.28 -6.72 2.82
CA GLY A 71 -11.30 -8.17 2.93
C GLY A 71 -12.66 -8.67 3.42
N SER A 72 -12.87 -9.96 3.37
CA SER A 72 -14.03 -10.65 3.91
C SER A 72 -13.92 -10.82 5.43
N LEU A 73 -15.04 -11.13 6.09
CA LEU A 73 -15.06 -11.50 7.51
C LEU A 73 -14.08 -12.66 7.80
N ARG A 74 -14.08 -13.66 6.94
CA ARG A 74 -13.19 -14.83 7.09
C ARG A 74 -11.71 -14.43 7.07
N GLU A 75 -11.30 -13.58 6.14
CA GLU A 75 -9.92 -13.09 6.06
C GLU A 75 -9.54 -12.26 7.30
N MET A 76 -10.48 -11.50 7.86
CA MET A 76 -10.28 -10.80 9.13
C MET A 76 -10.08 -11.78 10.29
N GLU A 77 -10.89 -12.83 10.38
CA GLU A 77 -10.75 -13.86 11.41
C GLU A 77 -9.41 -14.58 11.30
N GLU A 78 -8.98 -14.94 10.08
CA GLU A 78 -7.68 -15.55 9.81
C GLU A 78 -6.52 -14.60 10.19
N LEU A 79 -6.62 -13.31 9.86
CA LEU A 79 -5.63 -12.31 10.26
C LEU A 79 -5.54 -12.19 11.79
N LEU A 80 -6.67 -12.13 12.49
CA LEU A 80 -6.69 -12.06 13.96
C LEU A 80 -6.10 -13.32 14.60
N ALA A 81 -6.30 -14.48 13.99
CA ALA A 81 -5.66 -15.72 14.44
C ALA A 81 -4.13 -15.64 14.32
N LEU A 82 -3.60 -15.08 13.22
CA LEU A 82 -2.16 -14.85 13.05
C LEU A 82 -1.61 -13.83 14.08
N VAL A 83 -2.37 -12.78 14.36
CA VAL A 83 -2.00 -11.79 15.40
C VAL A 83 -1.90 -12.45 16.76
N ARG A 84 -2.89 -13.26 17.14
CA ARG A 84 -2.90 -14.00 18.43
C ARG A 84 -1.73 -14.99 18.56
N GLN A 85 -1.27 -15.54 17.42
CA GLN A 85 -0.10 -16.42 17.36
C GLN A 85 1.24 -15.66 17.40
N GLY A 86 1.22 -14.33 17.48
CA GLY A 86 2.44 -13.51 17.44
C GLY A 86 3.15 -13.49 16.09
N LYS A 87 2.52 -13.95 15.02
CA LYS A 87 3.10 -14.00 13.66
C LYS A 87 3.05 -12.66 12.92
N VAL A 88 2.29 -11.70 13.43
CA VAL A 88 2.19 -10.36 12.85
C VAL A 88 2.99 -9.39 13.71
N PRO A 89 3.97 -8.66 13.15
CA PRO A 89 4.74 -7.69 13.89
C PRO A 89 3.84 -6.55 14.37
N ARG A 90 4.13 -6.02 15.55
CA ARG A 90 3.38 -4.88 16.11
C ARG A 90 3.69 -3.63 15.30
N ILE A 91 2.65 -2.90 14.92
CA ILE A 91 2.79 -1.57 14.33
C ILE A 91 3.19 -0.60 15.46
N PRO A 92 4.24 0.23 15.28
CA PRO A 92 4.57 1.27 16.26
C PRO A 92 3.37 2.19 16.50
N MET A 93 3.05 2.45 17.75
CA MET A 93 1.93 3.32 18.14
C MET A 93 2.42 4.37 19.13
N GLY A 94 2.07 5.64 18.85
CA GLY A 94 2.19 6.75 19.77
C GLY A 94 0.81 7.22 20.22
N THR A 95 0.70 7.71 21.46
CA THR A 95 -0.54 8.32 21.99
C THR A 95 -0.35 9.81 22.17
N ARG A 96 -1.37 10.61 21.86
CA ARG A 96 -1.40 12.06 22.10
C ARG A 96 -2.79 12.47 22.61
N PRO A 97 -2.90 13.58 23.35
CA PRO A 97 -4.19 14.17 23.69
C PRO A 97 -5.01 14.50 22.43
N LEU A 98 -6.33 14.43 22.52
CA LEU A 98 -7.22 14.80 21.42
C LEU A 98 -6.99 16.24 20.94
N ASP A 99 -6.64 17.14 21.86
CA ASP A 99 -6.37 18.55 21.56
C ASP A 99 -5.19 18.75 20.59
N ASP A 100 -4.30 17.74 20.47
CA ASP A 100 -3.16 17.74 19.53
C ASP A 100 -3.55 17.29 18.12
N ALA A 101 -4.82 17.01 17.85
CA ALA A 101 -5.27 16.50 16.55
C ALA A 101 -4.82 17.38 15.36
N PRO A 102 -4.91 18.73 15.40
CA PRO A 102 -4.45 19.56 14.29
C PRO A 102 -2.94 19.40 14.02
N ALA A 103 -2.12 19.36 15.07
CA ALA A 103 -0.67 19.18 14.94
C ALA A 103 -0.33 17.78 14.40
N ALA A 104 -1.01 16.75 14.90
CA ALA A 104 -0.83 15.37 14.44
C ALA A 104 -1.17 15.21 12.95
N LEU A 105 -2.23 15.87 12.46
CA LEU A 105 -2.59 15.86 11.04
C LEU A 105 -1.57 16.57 10.15
N VAL A 106 -0.99 17.68 10.62
CA VAL A 106 0.09 18.37 9.90
C VAL A 106 1.32 17.48 9.78
N GLU A 107 1.72 16.81 10.87
CA GLU A 107 2.85 15.88 10.87
C GLU A 107 2.58 14.66 9.96
N LEU A 108 1.37 14.13 9.98
CA LEU A 108 0.96 13.02 9.11
C LEU A 108 1.05 13.44 7.64
N LYS A 109 0.52 14.61 7.29
CA LYS A 109 0.61 15.17 5.93
C LYS A 109 2.06 15.39 5.49
N ALA A 110 2.93 15.77 6.41
CA ALA A 110 4.36 15.96 6.17
C ALA A 110 5.16 14.64 6.09
N GLY A 111 4.51 13.47 6.27
CA GLY A 111 5.17 12.16 6.24
C GLY A 111 6.11 11.90 7.42
N LYS A 112 5.93 12.62 8.54
CA LYS A 112 6.79 12.51 9.73
C LYS A 112 6.33 11.45 10.73
N VAL A 113 5.13 10.88 10.53
CA VAL A 113 4.57 9.88 11.43
C VAL A 113 5.00 8.48 10.99
N ILE A 114 5.63 7.73 11.89
CA ILE A 114 5.95 6.31 11.70
C ILE A 114 4.94 5.48 12.52
N GLY A 115 4.23 4.60 11.84
CA GLY A 115 3.21 3.76 12.47
C GLY A 115 1.86 4.44 12.62
N ARG A 116 1.31 4.50 13.84
CA ARG A 116 -0.02 5.05 14.13
C ARG A 116 0.04 6.04 15.29
N THR A 117 -0.66 7.15 15.15
CA THR A 117 -0.93 8.08 16.26
C THR A 117 -2.37 7.87 16.73
N VAL A 118 -2.53 7.52 18.00
CA VAL A 118 -3.83 7.37 18.66
C VAL A 118 -4.11 8.64 19.45
N LEU A 119 -5.25 9.27 19.19
CA LEU A 119 -5.70 10.45 19.93
C LEU A 119 -6.60 9.99 21.08
N THR A 120 -6.27 10.39 22.30
CA THR A 120 -7.02 10.01 23.51
C THR A 120 -7.78 11.22 24.05
N PRO A 121 -9.14 11.14 24.15
CA PRO A 121 -9.90 12.18 24.82
C PRO A 121 -9.60 12.22 26.31
N LYS A 122 -9.70 13.39 26.91
CA LYS A 122 -9.75 13.55 28.37
C LYS A 122 -11.19 13.35 28.81
N PHE A 123 -11.45 12.35 29.61
CA PHE A 123 -12.72 12.18 30.32
C PHE A 123 -12.62 12.81 31.69
#